data_fe62311c0c8ef1e8d389fb66e57e8c5f
#
_entry.id   fe62311c0c8ef1e8d389fb66e57e8c5f
#
_cell.length_a   1.000
_cell.length_b   1.000
_cell.length_c   1.000
_cell.angle_alpha   90.00
_cell.angle_beta   90.00
_cell.angle_gamma   90.00
#
_symmetry.space_group_name_H-M   'P 1'
#
loop_
_entity.id
_entity.type
_entity.pdbx_description
1 polymer ?
#
loop_
_entity_poly.entity_id
_entity_poly.type
_entity_poly.pdbx_seq_one_letter_code
_entity_poly.pdbx_strand_id
1 'polypeptide(L)'
;MMLYLRSFTFPSQERESFNFHGARRQCYNTVYPFGVLSRFDPTVLTMDAVTILYGGNGSGKSTMLNVMADKLALTRDARYNRSTFFEEYVALCDAEVQGNLPPESRIITSDDVFDYMLNLRALNEGIDAQREDMFRQYAADRQVTQAFRTMADYDQLKRVNLARRSTQSAYAVSYTH
;
A
#
# COMPACT_ATOMS: atom_id res chain seq x y z
N MET A 1 -14.98 -6.96 -20.23
CA MET A 1 -14.14 -6.30 -19.21
C MET A 1 -13.15 -5.41 -19.95
N MET A 2 -13.04 -4.13 -19.59
CA MET A 2 -12.15 -3.20 -20.27
C MET A 2 -10.73 -3.34 -19.72
N LEU A 3 -9.75 -3.58 -20.60
CA LEU A 3 -8.34 -3.64 -20.23
C LEU A 3 -7.75 -2.24 -20.44
N TYR A 4 -7.37 -1.57 -19.34
CA TYR A 4 -6.83 -0.21 -19.40
C TYR A 4 -5.35 -0.18 -19.76
N LEU A 5 -4.52 -1.04 -19.18
CA LEU A 5 -3.09 -1.16 -19.49
C LEU A 5 -2.86 -2.42 -20.32
N ARG A 6 -2.43 -2.25 -21.57
CA ARG A 6 -2.14 -3.36 -22.49
C ARG A 6 -0.74 -3.90 -22.34
N SER A 7 0.22 -3.00 -22.31
CA SER A 7 1.62 -3.38 -22.18
C SER A 7 2.38 -2.31 -21.42
N PHE A 8 3.47 -2.72 -20.80
CA PHE A 8 4.41 -1.85 -20.14
C PHE A 8 5.83 -2.24 -20.55
N THR A 9 6.62 -1.27 -21.01
CA THR A 9 7.96 -1.49 -21.53
C THR A 9 8.98 -0.85 -20.60
N PHE A 10 9.92 -1.64 -20.10
CA PHE A 10 11.08 -1.19 -19.36
C PHE A 10 12.26 -0.95 -20.30
N PRO A 11 13.19 -0.05 -19.95
CA PRO A 11 14.38 0.17 -20.76
C PRO A 11 15.25 -1.09 -20.81
N SER A 12 15.77 -1.40 -22.00
CA SER A 12 16.79 -2.44 -22.17
C SER A 12 18.10 -2.03 -21.50
N GLN A 13 18.98 -3.00 -21.27
CA GLN A 13 20.31 -2.74 -20.70
C GLN A 13 21.11 -1.74 -21.55
N GLU A 14 20.99 -1.80 -22.87
CA GLU A 14 21.65 -0.86 -23.78
C GLU A 14 21.10 0.57 -23.59
N ARG A 15 19.76 0.71 -23.51
CA ARG A 15 19.10 2.00 -23.31
C ARG A 15 19.42 2.60 -21.95
N GLU A 16 19.50 1.77 -20.89
CA GLU A 16 19.98 2.20 -19.58
C GLU A 16 21.44 2.69 -19.64
N SER A 17 22.30 1.93 -20.29
CA SER A 17 23.73 2.24 -20.39
C SER A 17 24.00 3.52 -21.17
N PHE A 18 23.24 3.77 -22.24
CA PHE A 18 23.36 4.99 -23.05
C PHE A 18 22.96 6.25 -22.25
N ASN A 19 21.90 6.18 -21.46
CA ASN A 19 21.42 7.31 -20.67
C ASN A 19 22.20 7.53 -19.38
N PHE A 20 22.92 6.51 -18.92
CA PHE A 20 23.67 6.56 -17.67
C PHE A 20 25.18 6.72 -17.95
N HIS A 21 25.64 7.97 -18.13
CA HIS A 21 27.06 8.26 -18.34
C HIS A 21 27.90 7.80 -17.15
N GLY A 22 29.00 7.10 -17.40
CA GLY A 22 29.86 6.46 -16.40
C GLY A 22 30.37 7.39 -15.27
N ALA A 23 30.50 8.70 -15.52
CA ALA A 23 30.87 9.69 -14.53
C ALA A 23 29.84 9.83 -13.38
N ARG A 24 28.56 9.66 -13.65
CA ARG A 24 27.50 9.70 -12.61
C ARG A 24 27.57 8.49 -11.68
N ARG A 25 27.96 7.31 -12.17
CA ARG A 25 28.12 6.10 -11.35
C ARG A 25 29.18 6.25 -10.25
N GLN A 26 30.20 7.04 -10.48
CA GLN A 26 31.31 7.22 -9.53
C GLN A 26 30.94 8.17 -8.37
N CYS A 27 29.94 9.03 -8.56
CA CYS A 27 29.55 10.04 -7.57
C CYS A 27 28.44 9.57 -6.61
N TYR A 28 27.79 8.44 -6.89
CA TYR A 28 26.62 7.98 -6.11
C TYR A 28 26.81 6.53 -5.66
N ASN A 29 26.45 6.27 -4.40
CA ASN A 29 26.48 4.94 -3.80
C ASN A 29 25.40 3.99 -4.37
N THR A 30 24.32 4.55 -4.91
CA THR A 30 23.24 3.79 -5.55
C THR A 30 22.70 4.52 -6.76
N VAL A 31 22.39 3.77 -7.79
CA VAL A 31 21.81 4.25 -9.05
C VAL A 31 20.41 3.69 -9.26
N TYR A 32 19.79 3.22 -8.17
CA TYR A 32 18.46 2.63 -8.19
C TYR A 32 17.44 3.56 -8.91
N PRO A 33 16.57 3.05 -9.80
CA PRO A 33 16.33 1.63 -10.12
C PRO A 33 17.15 1.06 -11.30
N PHE A 34 18.10 1.82 -11.88
CA PHE A 34 18.95 1.36 -12.97
C PHE A 34 19.69 0.06 -12.59
N GLY A 35 19.80 -0.86 -13.55
CA GLY A 35 20.45 -2.15 -13.38
C GLY A 35 19.66 -3.17 -12.53
N VAL A 36 18.43 -2.85 -12.11
CA VAL A 36 17.55 -3.78 -11.37
C VAL A 36 16.71 -4.58 -12.36
N LEU A 37 15.99 -3.91 -13.26
CA LEU A 37 15.02 -4.54 -14.14
C LEU A 37 15.61 -4.95 -15.50
N SER A 38 16.64 -4.29 -15.96
CA SER A 38 17.33 -4.62 -17.23
C SER A 38 18.01 -5.99 -17.26
N ARG A 39 18.08 -6.67 -16.09
CA ARG A 39 18.57 -8.06 -15.99
C ARG A 39 17.55 -9.10 -16.43
N PHE A 40 16.30 -8.69 -16.57
CA PHE A 40 15.19 -9.56 -16.90
C PHE A 40 14.81 -9.37 -18.37
N ASP A 41 14.63 -10.49 -19.06
CA ASP A 41 14.06 -10.56 -20.40
C ASP A 41 12.71 -11.32 -20.28
N PRO A 42 11.59 -10.79 -20.75
CA PRO A 42 11.43 -9.66 -21.66
C PRO A 42 11.36 -8.28 -20.94
N THR A 43 11.82 -7.24 -21.62
CA THR A 43 11.66 -5.84 -21.19
C THR A 43 10.21 -5.33 -21.34
N VAL A 44 9.38 -6.07 -22.06
CA VAL A 44 7.97 -5.76 -22.31
C VAL A 44 7.08 -6.72 -21.54
N LEU A 45 6.22 -6.18 -20.70
CA LEU A 45 5.16 -6.94 -20.03
C LEU A 45 3.83 -6.72 -20.75
N THR A 46 3.23 -7.80 -21.20
CA THR A 46 1.85 -7.79 -21.70
C THR A 46 0.91 -8.01 -20.53
N MET A 47 -0.10 -7.16 -20.43
CA MET A 47 -1.09 -7.19 -19.36
C MET A 47 -2.37 -7.88 -19.83
N ASP A 48 -3.04 -8.53 -18.89
CA ASP A 48 -4.37 -9.08 -19.04
C ASP A 48 -5.27 -8.55 -17.90
N ALA A 49 -6.51 -9.01 -17.87
CA ALA A 49 -7.50 -8.66 -16.83
C ALA A 49 -6.97 -8.89 -15.41
N VAL A 50 -6.15 -9.92 -15.22
CA VAL A 50 -5.37 -10.20 -14.03
C VAL A 50 -3.98 -10.63 -14.46
N THR A 51 -2.95 -9.91 -14.02
CA THR A 51 -1.55 -10.23 -14.28
C THR A 51 -0.84 -10.48 -12.96
N ILE A 52 -0.17 -11.62 -12.85
CA ILE A 52 0.53 -12.03 -11.62
C ILE A 52 2.03 -12.00 -11.87
N LEU A 53 2.76 -11.20 -11.08
CA LEU A 53 4.22 -11.17 -11.07
C LEU A 53 4.73 -12.15 -10.02
N TYR A 54 5.38 -13.21 -10.46
CA TYR A 54 5.94 -14.24 -9.58
C TYR A 54 7.48 -14.17 -9.55
N GLY A 55 8.07 -14.45 -8.39
CA GLY A 55 9.52 -14.49 -8.21
C GLY A 55 9.93 -14.39 -6.74
N GLY A 56 11.17 -14.78 -6.42
CA GLY A 56 11.75 -14.72 -5.09
C GLY A 56 11.97 -13.30 -4.56
N ASN A 57 12.44 -13.20 -3.32
CA ASN A 57 12.83 -11.91 -2.73
C ASN A 57 14.02 -11.31 -3.51
N GLY A 58 13.98 -10.00 -3.71
CA GLY A 58 15.01 -9.30 -4.51
C GLY A 58 14.87 -9.44 -6.02
N SER A 59 13.82 -10.11 -6.55
CA SER A 59 13.60 -10.24 -8.00
C SER A 59 13.06 -8.98 -8.68
N GLY A 60 12.99 -7.84 -8.01
CA GLY A 60 12.59 -6.58 -8.61
C GLY A 60 11.08 -6.33 -8.74
N LYS A 61 10.20 -7.22 -8.25
CA LYS A 61 8.73 -7.07 -8.37
C LYS A 61 8.22 -5.74 -7.83
N SER A 62 8.63 -5.38 -6.61
CA SER A 62 8.22 -4.12 -5.98
C SER A 62 8.78 -2.92 -6.75
N THR A 63 10.01 -3.01 -7.26
CA THR A 63 10.61 -1.97 -8.11
C THR A 63 9.79 -1.79 -9.39
N MET A 64 9.44 -2.90 -10.03
CA MET A 64 8.63 -2.92 -11.25
C MET A 64 7.27 -2.26 -11.02
N LEU A 65 6.55 -2.66 -9.97
CA LEU A 65 5.25 -2.08 -9.61
C LEU A 65 5.37 -0.59 -9.28
N ASN A 66 6.42 -0.18 -8.57
CA ASN A 66 6.66 1.22 -8.22
C ASN A 66 6.93 2.08 -9.47
N VAL A 67 7.72 1.57 -10.42
CA VAL A 67 7.99 2.26 -11.70
C VAL A 67 6.72 2.38 -12.53
N MET A 68 5.92 1.30 -12.62
CA MET A 68 4.64 1.31 -13.33
C MET A 68 3.67 2.32 -12.70
N ALA A 69 3.57 2.33 -11.37
CA ALA A 69 2.68 3.23 -10.64
C ALA A 69 3.05 4.71 -10.85
N ASP A 70 4.35 5.03 -10.85
CA ASP A 70 4.83 6.39 -11.09
C ASP A 70 4.60 6.81 -12.56
N LYS A 71 4.88 5.93 -13.52
CA LYS A 71 4.63 6.19 -14.95
C LYS A 71 3.16 6.45 -15.27
N LEU A 72 2.27 5.72 -14.60
CA LEU A 72 0.83 5.78 -14.80
C LEU A 72 0.15 6.81 -13.88
N ALA A 73 0.92 7.53 -13.06
CA ALA A 73 0.45 8.50 -12.07
C ALA A 73 -0.65 7.92 -11.15
N LEU A 74 -0.47 6.66 -10.71
CA LEU A 74 -1.42 6.00 -9.83
C LEU A 74 -1.40 6.60 -8.42
N THR A 75 -2.56 6.66 -7.79
CA THR A 75 -2.68 7.08 -6.38
C THR A 75 -1.96 6.09 -5.47
N ARG A 76 -1.27 6.62 -4.45
CA ARG A 76 -0.46 5.85 -3.51
C ARG A 76 -0.54 6.50 -2.13
N ASP A 77 -0.63 5.67 -1.10
CA ASP A 77 -0.67 6.13 0.30
C ASP A 77 0.70 5.95 0.97
N ALA A 78 1.33 4.77 0.83
CA ALA A 78 2.64 4.51 1.43
C ALA A 78 3.80 5.11 0.63
N ARG A 79 4.85 5.51 1.36
CA ARG A 79 6.12 5.93 0.76
C ARG A 79 6.89 4.72 0.24
N TYR A 80 7.69 4.94 -0.79
CA TYR A 80 8.54 3.90 -1.38
C TYR A 80 9.97 4.42 -1.58
N ASN A 81 10.90 3.51 -1.79
CA ASN A 81 12.28 3.86 -2.04
C ASN A 81 12.40 4.59 -3.40
N ARG A 82 12.71 5.88 -3.34
CA ARG A 82 12.87 6.76 -4.50
C ARG A 82 14.25 7.41 -4.44
N SER A 83 15.08 7.10 -5.42
CA SER A 83 16.37 7.77 -5.61
C SER A 83 16.21 9.01 -6.48
N THR A 84 17.26 9.82 -6.58
CA THR A 84 17.33 10.96 -7.52
C THR A 84 17.24 10.52 -8.99
N PHE A 85 17.51 9.26 -9.27
CA PHE A 85 17.47 8.69 -10.65
C PHE A 85 16.13 8.07 -11.02
N PHE A 86 15.20 8.01 -10.07
CA PHE A 86 13.94 7.30 -10.28
C PHE A 86 13.09 7.93 -11.38
N GLU A 87 12.99 9.26 -11.42
CA GLU A 87 12.23 9.98 -12.45
C GLU A 87 12.86 9.83 -13.83
N GLU A 88 14.21 9.88 -13.92
CA GLU A 88 14.93 9.66 -15.17
C GLU A 88 14.64 8.24 -15.71
N TYR A 89 14.62 7.26 -14.83
CA TYR A 89 14.30 5.88 -15.19
C TYR A 89 12.85 5.73 -15.68
N VAL A 90 11.90 6.30 -14.96
CA VAL A 90 10.47 6.28 -15.34
C VAL A 90 10.24 6.95 -16.70
N ALA A 91 11.00 8.01 -17.01
CA ALA A 91 10.95 8.66 -18.31
C ALA A 91 11.36 7.75 -19.47
N LEU A 92 12.25 6.78 -19.22
CA LEU A 92 12.69 5.78 -20.22
C LEU A 92 11.68 4.65 -20.44
N CYS A 93 10.71 4.50 -19.54
CA CYS A 93 9.67 3.48 -19.65
C CYS A 93 8.55 3.96 -20.56
N ASP A 94 7.87 3.02 -21.21
CA ASP A 94 6.69 3.28 -22.03
C ASP A 94 5.51 2.43 -21.55
N ALA A 95 4.29 2.95 -21.71
CA ALA A 95 3.07 2.28 -21.32
C ALA A 95 2.00 2.45 -22.41
N GLU A 96 1.42 1.33 -22.84
CA GLU A 96 0.30 1.34 -23.78
C GLU A 96 -1.01 1.29 -22.99
N VAL A 97 -1.66 2.44 -22.86
CA VAL A 97 -2.91 2.60 -22.12
C VAL A 97 -4.07 2.76 -23.08
N GLN A 98 -5.14 2.01 -22.85
CA GLN A 98 -6.37 2.09 -23.63
C GLN A 98 -7.40 2.98 -22.93
N GLY A 99 -7.61 4.18 -23.47
CA GLY A 99 -8.49 5.18 -22.88
C GLY A 99 -7.86 5.88 -21.66
N ASN A 100 -8.69 6.47 -20.83
CA ASN A 100 -8.25 7.12 -19.60
C ASN A 100 -8.30 6.14 -18.43
N LEU A 101 -7.27 6.14 -17.60
CA LEU A 101 -7.28 5.38 -16.36
C LEU A 101 -8.39 5.92 -15.43
N PRO A 102 -9.13 5.03 -14.75
CA PRO A 102 -10.08 5.47 -13.72
C PRO A 102 -9.40 6.31 -12.64
N PRO A 103 -10.05 7.35 -12.11
CA PRO A 103 -9.46 8.20 -11.08
C PRO A 103 -9.16 7.45 -9.77
N GLU A 104 -9.85 6.32 -9.54
CA GLU A 104 -9.62 5.43 -8.39
C GLU A 104 -8.43 4.47 -8.58
N SER A 105 -7.75 4.54 -9.74
CA SER A 105 -6.60 3.68 -10.02
C SER A 105 -5.48 3.93 -9.01
N ARG A 106 -5.10 2.88 -8.28
CA ARG A 106 -4.11 2.98 -7.22
C ARG A 106 -3.18 1.79 -7.19
N ILE A 107 -2.03 1.99 -6.58
CA ILE A 107 -1.15 0.91 -6.17
C ILE A 107 -1.36 0.65 -4.68
N ILE A 108 -1.44 -0.62 -4.30
CA ILE A 108 -1.46 -1.08 -2.92
C ILE A 108 -0.23 -1.97 -2.72
N THR A 109 0.60 -1.62 -1.75
CA THR A 109 1.83 -2.34 -1.41
C THR A 109 1.70 -3.04 -0.07
N SER A 110 2.67 -3.89 0.28
CA SER A 110 2.73 -4.50 1.61
C SER A 110 2.82 -3.45 2.73
N ASP A 111 3.46 -2.32 2.45
CA ASP A 111 3.59 -1.23 3.43
C ASP A 111 2.25 -0.56 3.70
N ASP A 112 1.41 -0.36 2.68
CA ASP A 112 0.04 0.15 2.84
C ASP A 112 -0.81 -0.80 3.70
N VAL A 113 -0.67 -2.12 3.46
CA VAL A 113 -1.38 -3.14 4.27
C VAL A 113 -0.87 -3.13 5.71
N PHE A 114 0.45 -2.99 5.90
CA PHE A 114 1.04 -2.94 7.23
C PHE A 114 0.59 -1.69 8.01
N ASP A 115 0.62 -0.51 7.38
CA ASP A 115 0.14 0.74 7.96
C ASP A 115 -1.36 0.66 8.31
N TYR A 116 -2.16 0.07 7.44
CA TYR A 116 -3.56 -0.19 7.72
C TYR A 116 -3.75 -1.08 8.96
N MET A 117 -2.96 -2.14 9.08
CA MET A 117 -2.98 -3.04 10.24
C MET A 117 -2.61 -2.33 11.54
N LEU A 118 -1.57 -1.48 11.51
CA LEU A 118 -1.17 -0.67 12.66
C LEU A 118 -2.27 0.32 13.07
N ASN A 119 -2.90 0.97 12.10
CA ASN A 119 -4.01 1.89 12.34
C ASN A 119 -5.21 1.17 12.96
N LEU A 120 -5.55 -0.04 12.48
CA LEU A 120 -6.61 -0.86 13.10
C LEU A 120 -6.27 -1.24 14.54
N ARG A 121 -5.01 -1.57 14.81
CA ARG A 121 -4.56 -1.87 16.17
C ARG A 121 -4.70 -0.67 17.08
N ALA A 122 -4.22 0.49 16.66
CA ALA A 122 -4.32 1.73 17.42
C ALA A 122 -5.79 2.10 17.69
N LEU A 123 -6.66 1.92 16.69
CA LEU A 123 -8.10 2.13 16.85
C LEU A 123 -8.70 1.19 17.88
N ASN A 124 -8.35 -0.11 17.86
CA ASN A 124 -8.82 -1.08 18.85
C ASN A 124 -8.35 -0.75 20.27
N GLU A 125 -7.09 -0.36 20.42
CA GLU A 125 -6.53 0.08 21.71
C GLU A 125 -7.27 1.33 22.25
N GLY A 126 -7.59 2.28 21.37
CA GLY A 126 -8.42 3.46 21.74
C GLY A 126 -9.82 3.08 22.17
N ILE A 127 -10.45 2.12 21.48
CA ILE A 127 -11.80 1.60 21.84
C ILE A 127 -11.76 0.87 23.19
N ASP A 128 -10.72 0.08 23.45
CA ASP A 128 -10.56 -0.63 24.71
C ASP A 128 -10.33 0.35 25.87
N ALA A 129 -9.53 1.40 25.68
CA ALA A 129 -9.31 2.45 26.67
C ALA A 129 -10.64 3.19 27.01
N GLN A 130 -11.42 3.58 26.00
CA GLN A 130 -12.73 4.20 26.21
C GLN A 130 -13.69 3.29 26.96
N ARG A 131 -13.66 2.00 26.69
CA ARG A 131 -14.46 1.00 27.37
C ARG A 131 -14.05 0.87 28.83
N GLU A 132 -12.77 0.85 29.14
CA GLU A 132 -12.26 0.79 30.51
C GLU A 132 -12.64 2.06 31.30
N ASP A 133 -12.54 3.22 30.68
CA ASP A 133 -12.95 4.48 31.32
C ASP A 133 -14.45 4.51 31.61
N MET A 134 -15.29 4.02 30.70
CA MET A 134 -16.71 3.86 30.98
C MET A 134 -16.98 2.90 32.14
N PHE A 135 -16.27 1.75 32.19
CA PHE A 135 -16.42 0.83 33.31
C PHE A 135 -15.98 1.43 34.64
N ARG A 136 -14.90 2.23 34.66
CA ARG A 136 -14.46 2.96 35.85
C ARG A 136 -15.52 3.98 36.30
N GLN A 137 -16.10 4.72 35.38
CA GLN A 137 -17.18 5.66 35.66
C GLN A 137 -18.42 4.93 36.25
N TYR A 138 -18.80 3.80 35.65
CA TYR A 138 -19.90 2.98 36.19
C TYR A 138 -19.58 2.39 37.56
N ALA A 139 -18.34 1.98 37.81
CA ALA A 139 -17.96 1.46 39.13
C ALA A 139 -17.96 2.56 40.21
N ALA A 140 -17.56 3.79 39.84
CA ALA A 140 -17.63 4.95 40.73
C ALA A 140 -19.07 5.36 41.02
N ASP A 141 -19.96 5.39 40.00
CA ASP A 141 -21.37 5.71 40.17
C ASP A 141 -22.14 4.62 40.95
N ARG A 142 -21.69 3.38 40.93
CA ARG A 142 -22.32 2.28 41.68
C ARG A 142 -22.12 2.42 43.19
N GLN A 143 -21.11 3.15 43.63
CA GLN A 143 -20.96 3.55 45.06
C GLN A 143 -21.97 4.64 45.46
N VAL A 144 -22.61 5.32 44.51
CA VAL A 144 -23.51 6.46 44.76
C VAL A 144 -24.99 6.17 44.46
N THR A 145 -25.43 5.07 43.94
CA THR A 145 -26.81 4.63 43.67
C THR A 145 -27.09 4.08 42.27
N GLN A 146 -27.50 2.82 42.23
CA GLN A 146 -28.45 2.20 41.30
C GLN A 146 -28.25 2.35 39.78
N ALA A 147 -28.18 1.17 39.13
CA ALA A 147 -28.71 0.83 37.81
C ALA A 147 -28.49 1.85 36.69
N PHE A 148 -28.02 1.36 35.56
CA PHE A 148 -27.99 2.07 34.29
C PHE A 148 -28.99 3.23 34.21
N ARG A 149 -28.52 4.44 34.40
CA ARG A 149 -29.43 5.58 34.55
C ARG A 149 -30.02 6.11 33.26
N THR A 150 -29.42 5.76 32.10
CA THR A 150 -29.98 6.15 30.82
C THR A 150 -29.78 5.10 29.73
N MET A 151 -30.78 4.92 28.87
CA MET A 151 -30.67 4.11 27.63
C MET A 151 -29.52 4.58 26.74
N ALA A 152 -29.13 5.84 26.82
CA ALA A 152 -28.02 6.42 26.06
C ALA A 152 -26.66 5.76 26.42
N ASP A 153 -26.41 5.48 27.71
CA ASP A 153 -25.19 4.86 28.19
C ASP A 153 -25.08 3.40 27.69
N TYR A 154 -26.18 2.69 27.70
CA TYR A 154 -26.27 1.33 27.17
C TYR A 154 -26.05 1.30 25.66
N ASP A 155 -26.61 2.23 24.91
CA ASP A 155 -26.43 2.35 23.47
C ASP A 155 -24.99 2.72 23.11
N GLN A 156 -24.34 3.57 23.90
CA GLN A 156 -22.92 3.90 23.70
C GLN A 156 -22.03 2.68 23.90
N LEU A 157 -22.24 1.89 24.95
CA LEU A 157 -21.50 0.65 25.19
C LEU A 157 -21.72 -0.37 24.07
N LYS A 158 -22.93 -0.47 23.55
CA LYS A 158 -23.29 -1.33 22.44
C LYS A 158 -22.57 -0.91 21.16
N ARG A 159 -22.49 0.39 20.87
CA ARG A 159 -21.75 0.94 19.70
C ARG A 159 -20.25 0.62 19.78
N VAL A 160 -19.61 0.82 20.94
CA VAL A 160 -18.20 0.50 21.17
C VAL A 160 -17.93 -0.99 20.94
N ASN A 161 -18.76 -1.88 21.46
CA ASN A 161 -18.64 -3.32 21.27
C ASN A 161 -18.84 -3.75 19.79
N LEU A 162 -19.74 -3.07 19.07
CA LEU A 162 -20.00 -3.33 17.66
C LEU A 162 -18.80 -2.91 16.79
N ALA A 163 -18.22 -1.74 17.05
CA ALA A 163 -17.03 -1.24 16.36
C ALA A 163 -15.85 -2.20 16.55
N ARG A 164 -15.61 -2.70 17.77
CA ARG A 164 -14.55 -3.68 18.04
C ARG A 164 -14.75 -4.99 17.27
N ARG A 165 -15.98 -5.50 17.19
CA ARG A 165 -16.27 -6.73 16.43
C ARG A 165 -15.99 -6.55 14.94
N SER A 166 -16.31 -5.40 14.36
CA SER A 166 -16.04 -5.12 12.94
C SER A 166 -14.54 -5.05 12.64
N THR A 167 -13.75 -4.43 13.52
CA THR A 167 -12.29 -4.37 13.38
C THR A 167 -11.63 -5.73 13.57
N GLN A 168 -12.07 -6.54 14.53
CA GLN A 168 -11.56 -7.91 14.73
C GLN A 168 -11.87 -8.82 13.54
N SER A 169 -13.02 -8.67 12.90
CA SER A 169 -13.37 -9.43 11.69
C SER A 169 -12.45 -9.07 10.51
N ALA A 170 -12.09 -7.80 10.35
CA ALA A 170 -11.13 -7.36 9.33
C ALA A 170 -9.72 -7.95 9.57
N TYR A 171 -9.30 -8.08 10.83
CA TYR A 171 -8.03 -8.74 11.19
C TYR A 171 -8.02 -10.22 10.82
N ALA A 172 -9.11 -10.94 11.11
CA ALA A 172 -9.19 -12.38 10.83
C ALA A 172 -9.06 -12.69 9.32
N VAL A 173 -9.61 -11.84 8.46
CA VAL A 173 -9.55 -12.01 7.00
C VAL A 173 -8.12 -11.82 6.45
N SER A 174 -7.30 -10.97 7.07
CA SER A 174 -5.94 -10.70 6.58
C SER A 174 -4.90 -11.78 6.92
N TYR A 175 -5.20 -12.69 7.86
CA TYR A 175 -4.30 -13.78 8.25
C TYR A 175 -4.61 -15.15 7.58
N THR A 176 -5.65 -15.22 6.76
CA THR A 176 -6.09 -16.47 6.09
C THR A 176 -5.65 -16.61 4.64
N HIS A 177 -4.68 -15.80 4.18
CA HIS A 177 -4.11 -15.90 2.81
C HIS A 177 -2.59 -16.02 2.82
#